data_ebc2b89a79eaf7a796d68a3fb5f53e08
#
_entry.id   ebc2b89a79eaf7a796d68a3fb5f53e08
#
_cell.length_a   1.000
_cell.length_b   1.000
_cell.length_c   1.000
_cell.angle_alpha   90.00
_cell.angle_beta   90.00
_cell.angle_gamma   90.00
#
_symmetry.space_group_name_H-M   'P 1'
#
loop_
_entity.id
_entity.type
_entity.pdbx_description
1 polymer ?
#
loop_
_entity_poly.entity_id
_entity_poly.type
_entity_poly.pdbx_seq_one_letter_code
_entity_poly.pdbx_strand_id
1 'polypeptide(L)' 'MTAQDMKHRILETADAMIRNRGYNGVSFREIADAVGVKSASVHYHFPTKGALGAAVARR' A
#
# COMPACT_ATOMS: atom_id res chain seq x y z
N MET A 1 -7.74 -14.27 -8.40
CA MET A 1 -7.22 -13.44 -7.30
C MET A 1 -8.35 -12.66 -6.68
N THR A 2 -8.47 -12.66 -5.35
CA THR A 2 -9.55 -11.97 -4.66
C THR A 2 -9.13 -10.56 -4.26
N ALA A 3 -10.12 -9.73 -3.86
CA ALA A 3 -9.84 -8.39 -3.34
C ALA A 3 -8.96 -8.45 -2.08
N GLN A 4 -9.13 -9.49 -1.27
CA GLN A 4 -8.30 -9.72 -0.07
C GLN A 4 -6.85 -9.97 -0.45
N ASP A 5 -6.61 -10.74 -1.50
CA ASP A 5 -5.24 -11.01 -1.97
C ASP A 5 -4.57 -9.74 -2.46
N MET A 6 -5.30 -8.90 -3.19
CA MET A 6 -4.78 -7.62 -3.67
C MET A 6 -4.48 -6.69 -2.51
N LYS A 7 -5.38 -6.60 -1.54
CA LYS A 7 -5.18 -5.78 -0.36
C LYS A 7 -3.92 -6.21 0.40
N HIS A 8 -3.73 -7.51 0.55
CA HIS A 8 -2.57 -8.08 1.23
C HIS A 8 -1.27 -7.73 0.50
N ARG A 9 -1.27 -7.85 -0.84
CA ARG A 9 -0.10 -7.52 -1.64
C ARG A 9 0.26 -6.04 -1.55
N ILE A 10 -0.75 -5.17 -1.57
CA ILE A 10 -0.54 -3.74 -1.40
C ILE A 10 0.08 -3.46 -0.03
N LEU A 11 -0.46 -4.10 1.00
CA LEU A 11 0.00 -3.90 2.37
C LEU A 11 1.45 -4.38 2.56
N GLU A 12 1.80 -5.53 2.04
CA GLU A 12 3.17 -6.03 2.11
C GLU A 12 4.14 -5.14 1.36
N THR A 13 3.76 -4.67 0.18
CA THR A 13 4.59 -3.79 -0.62
C THR A 13 4.81 -2.46 0.10
N ALA A 14 3.73 -1.89 0.65
CA ALA A 14 3.82 -0.64 1.40
C ALA A 14 4.70 -0.79 2.64
N ASP A 15 4.55 -1.89 3.36
CA ASP A 15 5.36 -2.18 4.54
C ASP A 15 6.85 -2.19 4.20
N ALA A 16 7.23 -2.91 3.14
CA ALA A 16 8.61 -2.98 2.69
C ALA A 16 9.15 -1.60 2.29
N MET A 17 8.37 -0.82 1.57
CA MET A 17 8.77 0.53 1.17
C MET A 17 8.94 1.46 2.36
N ILE A 18 8.04 1.39 3.32
CA ILE A 18 8.10 2.22 4.53
C ILE A 18 9.36 1.88 5.33
N ARG A 19 9.69 0.61 5.44
CA ARG A 19 10.89 0.17 6.15
C ARG A 19 12.16 0.66 5.47
N ASN A 20 12.14 0.74 4.13
CA ASN A 20 13.29 1.16 3.34
C ASN A 20 13.48 2.68 3.28
N ARG A 21 12.38 3.42 3.11
CA ARG A 21 12.41 4.84 2.78
C ARG A 21 11.79 5.74 3.85
N GLY A 22 11.15 5.14 4.84
CA GLY A 22 10.34 5.88 5.81
C GLY A 22 8.95 6.17 5.24
N TYR A 23 8.02 6.46 6.14
CA TYR A 23 6.62 6.68 5.80
C TYR A 23 6.43 7.80 4.77
N ASN A 24 7.14 8.91 4.96
CA ASN A 24 7.00 10.10 4.09
C ASN A 24 7.60 9.89 2.71
N GLY A 25 8.47 8.91 2.54
CA GLY A 25 9.11 8.61 1.26
C GLY A 25 8.30 7.69 0.35
N VAL A 26 7.07 7.37 0.72
CA VAL A 26 6.24 6.41 -0.01
C VAL A 26 4.99 7.09 -0.54
N SER A 27 4.65 6.83 -1.81
CA SER A 27 3.42 7.33 -2.42
C SER A 27 2.57 6.16 -2.91
N PHE A 28 1.26 6.41 -3.05
CA PHE A 28 0.34 5.39 -3.57
C PHE A 28 0.70 5.00 -5.00
N ARG A 29 1.18 5.95 -5.79
CA ARG A 29 1.60 5.69 -7.17
C ARG A 29 2.75 4.69 -7.20
N GLU A 30 3.74 4.87 -6.34
CA GLU A 30 4.87 3.96 -6.26
C GLU A 30 4.44 2.56 -5.83
N ILE A 31 3.53 2.48 -4.86
CA ILE A 31 2.98 1.21 -4.43
C ILE A 31 2.24 0.53 -5.58
N ALA A 32 1.41 1.28 -6.29
CA ALA A 32 0.65 0.77 -7.42
C ALA A 32 1.58 0.22 -8.51
N ASP A 33 2.64 0.97 -8.83
CA ASP A 33 3.62 0.54 -9.83
C ASP A 33 4.31 -0.76 -9.40
N ALA A 34 4.69 -0.86 -8.14
CA ALA A 34 5.37 -2.04 -7.63
C ALA A 34 4.46 -3.27 -7.60
N VAL A 35 3.18 -3.08 -7.31
CA VAL A 35 2.21 -4.17 -7.29
C VAL A 35 1.73 -4.53 -8.70
N GLY A 36 1.80 -3.57 -9.63
CA GLY A 36 1.35 -3.77 -11.00
C GLY A 36 -0.11 -3.45 -11.22
N VAL A 37 -0.62 -2.46 -10.48
CA VAL A 37 -2.01 -2.01 -10.59
C VAL A 37 -2.06 -0.49 -10.73
N LYS A 38 -3.25 0.06 -10.94
CA LYS A 38 -3.44 1.50 -11.00
C LYS A 38 -3.55 2.08 -9.59
N SER A 39 -3.19 3.36 -9.43
CA SER A 39 -3.31 4.05 -8.15
C SER A 39 -4.73 3.99 -7.58
N ALA A 40 -5.73 4.03 -8.45
CA ALA A 40 -7.13 3.94 -8.02
C ALA A 40 -7.41 2.64 -7.27
N SER A 41 -6.75 1.54 -7.64
CA SER A 41 -6.91 0.26 -6.95
C SER A 41 -6.36 0.33 -5.53
N VAL A 42 -5.22 1.01 -5.35
CA VAL A 42 -4.64 1.21 -4.02
C VAL A 42 -5.59 2.05 -3.16
N HIS A 43 -6.11 3.15 -3.72
CA HIS A 43 -7.05 4.02 -3.02
C HIS A 43 -8.36 3.31 -2.67
N TYR A 44 -8.77 2.35 -3.47
CA TYR A 44 -9.95 1.55 -3.17
C TYR A 44 -9.81 0.79 -1.86
N HIS A 45 -8.64 0.21 -1.64
CA HIS A 45 -8.37 -0.57 -0.42
C HIS A 45 -7.96 0.31 0.76
N PHE A 46 -7.25 1.40 0.50
CA PHE A 46 -6.76 2.32 1.53
C PHE A 46 -7.07 3.74 1.07
N PRO A 47 -8.24 4.29 1.49
CA PRO A 47 -8.69 5.58 0.98
C PRO A 47 -7.75 6.75 1.26
N THR A 48 -6.97 6.66 2.33
CA THR A 48 -6.01 7.71 2.69
C THR A 48 -4.67 7.07 3.05
N LYS A 49 -3.61 7.88 2.99
CA LYS A 49 -2.29 7.43 3.41
C LYS A 49 -2.27 7.08 4.91
N GLY A 50 -3.06 7.80 5.70
CA GLY A 50 -3.21 7.49 7.13
C GLY A 50 -3.81 6.12 7.35
N ALA A 51 -4.82 5.73 6.55
CA ALA A 51 -5.42 4.41 6.64
C ALA A 51 -4.40 3.31 6.30
N LEU A 52 -3.58 3.56 5.28
CA LEU A 52 -2.51 2.64 4.90
C LEU A 52 -1.49 2.50 6.02
N GLY A 53 -1.03 3.62 6.57
CA GLY A 53 -0.06 3.62 7.66
C GLY A 53 -0.57 2.89 8.90
N ALA A 54 -1.84 3.09 9.24
CA ALA A 54 -2.47 2.40 10.36
C ALA A 54 -2.52 0.89 10.12
N ALA A 55 -2.82 0.46 8.89
CA ALA A 55 -2.86 -0.96 8.55
C ALA A 55 -1.48 -1.60 8.64
N VAL A 56 -0.44 -0.90 8.18
CA VAL A 56 0.95 -1.37 8.29
C VAL A 56 1.35 -1.50 9.75
N ALA A 57 0.97 -0.54 10.58
CA ALA A 57 1.33 -0.54 12.00
C ALA A 57 0.66 -1.70 12.77
N ARG A 58 -0.46 -2.20 12.27
CA ARG A 58 -1.19 -3.30 12.91
C ARG A 58 -0.73 -4.69 12.52
N ARG A 59 0.11 -4.80 11.55
CA ARG A 59 0.59 -6.10 11.06
C ARG A 59 1.37 -6.86 12.11
#